data_479b5c340b6f7f98afb64495ed4df259
#
_entry.id   479b5c340b6f7f98afb64495ed4df259
#
_cell.length_a   1.000
_cell.length_b   1.000
_cell.length_c   1.000
_cell.angle_alpha   90.00
_cell.angle_beta   90.00
_cell.angle_gamma   90.00
#
_symmetry.space_group_name_H-M   'P 1'
#
loop_
_entity.id
_entity.type
_entity.pdbx_description
1 polymer ?
#
loop_
_entity_poly.entity_id
_entity_poly.type
_entity_poly.pdbx_seq_one_letter_code
_entity_poly.pdbx_strand_id
1 'polypeptide(L)'
;MLIGYIAYGASFYYCVTNEEYKANRLRSYIAIGAVGTFFFAIMIMNPPEFVKNLAVLAGGEPAQGMREAIIAGEVIPSTLDKLAGDGIEASQWGGLFVNLIVATAGCVLGFGIGVVLAFGRQSDQPFFSVPSIALIELVRSGPLICWLWFAVFLMPDLMDPFYNAEDIMRMLLMFGIFGGCYIAEVLRGGLQAVDSGQKEAALALGLSPFQTKMQVELPNAVRTTLPSIVSVFIGLWKDTTLLFIINILDFFKLAKDLPATDLRFLGNFLEPLYVTALVFWVFAFYLSRISMKIEKGLGLVREGGGEAA
;
A
#
# COMPACT_ATOMS: atom_id res chain seq x y z
N MET A 1 -17.15 12.36 -8.55
CA MET A 1 -15.82 12.75 -8.07
C MET A 1 -15.83 13.94 -7.11
N LEU A 2 -16.34 15.12 -7.49
CA LEU A 2 -16.35 16.32 -6.62
C LEU A 2 -16.95 16.04 -5.22
N ILE A 3 -18.07 15.31 -5.16
CA ILE A 3 -18.72 14.91 -3.90
C ILE A 3 -17.77 14.05 -3.03
N GLY A 4 -16.98 13.16 -3.64
CA GLY A 4 -16.00 12.35 -2.93
C GLY A 4 -14.88 13.18 -2.31
N TYR A 5 -14.35 14.17 -3.02
CA TYR A 5 -13.32 15.08 -2.48
C TYR A 5 -13.85 15.98 -1.36
N ILE A 6 -15.08 16.48 -1.51
CA ILE A 6 -15.74 17.27 -0.46
C ILE A 6 -15.98 16.41 0.78
N ALA A 7 -16.49 15.18 0.61
CA ALA A 7 -16.70 14.26 1.71
C ALA A 7 -15.38 13.85 2.40
N TYR A 8 -14.30 13.65 1.62
CA TYR A 8 -12.97 13.41 2.14
C TYR A 8 -12.44 14.58 2.95
N GLY A 9 -12.49 15.80 2.40
CA GLY A 9 -12.06 17.01 3.09
C GLY A 9 -12.87 17.31 4.36
N ALA A 10 -14.18 17.11 4.32
CA ALA A 10 -15.06 17.27 5.48
C ALA A 10 -14.76 16.21 6.55
N SER A 11 -14.52 14.94 6.16
CA SER A 11 -14.15 13.88 7.09
C SER A 11 -12.79 14.13 7.73
N PHE A 12 -11.82 14.64 6.96
CA PHE A 12 -10.51 15.03 7.48
C PHE A 12 -10.63 16.14 8.50
N TYR A 13 -11.34 17.21 8.16
CA TYR A 13 -11.58 18.34 9.06
C TYR A 13 -12.28 17.91 10.34
N TYR A 14 -13.33 17.10 10.23
CA TYR A 14 -14.06 16.55 11.37
C TYR A 14 -13.18 15.72 12.29
N CYS A 15 -12.37 14.80 11.74
CA CYS A 15 -11.45 13.96 12.52
C CYS A 15 -10.35 14.76 13.23
N VAL A 16 -9.90 15.88 12.64
CA VAL A 16 -8.86 16.75 13.23
C VAL A 16 -9.41 17.65 14.34
N THR A 17 -10.63 18.14 14.17
CA THR A 17 -11.21 19.17 15.08
C THR A 17 -11.98 18.56 16.25
N ASN A 18 -12.53 17.35 16.13
CA ASN A 18 -13.39 16.78 17.17
C ASN A 18 -12.58 16.11 18.27
N GLU A 19 -12.78 16.55 19.52
CA GLU A 19 -12.09 16.05 20.72
C GLU A 19 -12.44 14.60 21.06
N GLU A 20 -13.65 14.15 20.72
CA GLU A 20 -14.14 12.80 20.98
C GLU A 20 -13.34 11.74 20.21
N TYR A 21 -12.74 12.12 19.07
CA TYR A 21 -11.88 11.27 18.25
C TYR A 21 -10.40 11.25 18.66
N LYS A 22 -10.01 11.94 19.73
CA LYS A 22 -8.59 11.98 20.19
C LYS A 22 -7.98 10.58 20.39
N ALA A 23 -8.76 9.65 20.98
CA ALA A 23 -8.32 8.29 21.21
C ALA A 23 -8.20 7.43 19.94
N ASN A 24 -8.92 7.80 18.87
CA ASN A 24 -8.96 7.06 17.59
C ASN A 24 -8.21 7.78 16.45
N ARG A 25 -7.50 8.87 16.73
CA ARG A 25 -6.83 9.71 15.72
C ARG A 25 -5.92 8.90 14.81
N LEU A 26 -5.15 7.96 15.32
CA LEU A 26 -4.25 7.16 14.51
C LEU A 26 -5.01 6.33 13.47
N ARG A 27 -6.12 5.69 13.86
CA ARG A 27 -6.97 4.92 12.94
C ARG A 27 -7.58 5.81 11.85
N SER A 28 -8.05 7.00 12.25
CA SER A 28 -8.62 7.98 11.33
C SER A 28 -7.55 8.48 10.35
N TYR A 29 -6.33 8.77 10.80
CA TYR A 29 -5.24 9.21 9.92
C TYR A 29 -4.81 8.13 8.94
N ILE A 30 -4.75 6.86 9.35
CA ILE A 30 -4.42 5.75 8.45
C ILE A 30 -5.53 5.59 7.40
N ALA A 31 -6.80 5.56 7.81
CA ALA A 31 -7.92 5.43 6.88
C ALA A 31 -8.01 6.62 5.92
N ILE A 32 -7.83 7.85 6.42
CA ILE A 32 -7.83 9.07 5.62
C ILE A 32 -6.64 9.08 4.67
N GLY A 33 -5.45 8.67 5.12
CA GLY A 33 -4.26 8.56 4.27
C GLY A 33 -4.46 7.57 3.12
N ALA A 34 -5.01 6.40 3.41
CA ALA A 34 -5.29 5.37 2.41
C ALA A 34 -6.33 5.82 1.38
N VAL A 35 -7.45 6.37 1.86
CA VAL A 35 -8.50 6.93 0.98
C VAL A 35 -7.96 8.11 0.18
N GLY A 36 -7.14 8.98 0.80
CA GLY A 36 -6.51 10.11 0.15
C GLY A 36 -5.55 9.71 -0.96
N THR A 37 -4.74 8.67 -0.73
CA THR A 37 -3.83 8.13 -1.75
C THR A 37 -4.61 7.59 -2.95
N PHE A 38 -5.70 6.86 -2.69
CA PHE A 38 -6.58 6.35 -3.74
C PHE A 38 -7.22 7.47 -4.56
N PHE A 39 -7.80 8.49 -3.90
CA PHE A 39 -8.37 9.63 -4.59
C PHE A 39 -7.33 10.45 -5.35
N PHE A 40 -6.12 10.60 -4.80
CA PHE A 40 -5.02 11.29 -5.46
C PHE A 40 -4.59 10.55 -6.74
N ALA A 41 -4.48 9.22 -6.69
CA ALA A 41 -4.19 8.41 -7.87
C ALA A 41 -5.26 8.58 -8.96
N ILE A 42 -6.55 8.51 -8.61
CA ILE A 42 -7.65 8.76 -9.56
C ILE A 42 -7.60 10.18 -10.12
N MET A 43 -7.26 11.17 -9.29
CA MET A 43 -7.15 12.56 -9.72
C MET A 43 -6.05 12.79 -10.75
N ILE A 44 -4.93 12.06 -10.64
CA ILE A 44 -3.83 12.12 -11.61
C ILE A 44 -4.22 11.40 -12.91
N MET A 45 -4.91 10.26 -12.81
CA MET A 45 -5.34 9.48 -13.97
C MET A 45 -6.45 10.17 -14.76
N ASN A 46 -7.34 10.87 -14.08
CA ASN A 46 -8.46 11.58 -14.69
C ASN A 46 -8.67 12.92 -13.97
N PRO A 47 -7.86 13.93 -14.30
CA PRO A 47 -7.88 15.20 -13.58
C PRO A 47 -9.23 15.92 -13.73
N PRO A 48 -9.85 16.34 -12.62
CA PRO A 48 -11.04 17.19 -12.69
C PRO A 48 -10.69 18.58 -13.23
N GLU A 49 -11.69 19.30 -13.74
CA GLU A 49 -11.53 20.60 -14.41
C GLU A 49 -10.70 21.62 -13.61
N PHE A 50 -10.82 21.63 -12.28
CA PHE A 50 -10.03 22.54 -11.45
C PHE A 50 -8.53 22.21 -11.48
N VAL A 51 -8.14 20.92 -11.59
CA VAL A 51 -6.73 20.48 -11.69
C VAL A 51 -6.20 20.82 -13.07
N LYS A 52 -6.99 20.60 -14.13
CA LYS A 52 -6.64 21.00 -15.50
C LYS A 52 -6.35 22.49 -15.58
N ASN A 53 -7.27 23.30 -15.04
CA ASN A 53 -7.10 24.74 -15.00
C ASN A 53 -5.86 25.19 -14.21
N LEU A 54 -5.55 24.51 -13.12
CA LEU A 54 -4.37 24.79 -12.31
C LEU A 54 -3.08 24.40 -13.04
N ALA A 55 -3.10 23.30 -13.78
CA ALA A 55 -1.97 22.89 -14.63
C ALA A 55 -1.73 23.87 -15.78
N VAL A 56 -2.80 24.37 -16.42
CA VAL A 56 -2.71 25.42 -17.44
C VAL A 56 -2.18 26.73 -16.86
N LEU A 57 -2.62 27.13 -15.68
CA LEU A 57 -2.09 28.33 -14.98
C LEU A 57 -0.60 28.17 -14.62
N ALA A 58 -0.15 26.95 -14.37
CA ALA A 58 1.25 26.62 -14.11
C ALA A 58 2.12 26.52 -15.38
N GLY A 59 1.54 26.77 -16.56
CA GLY A 59 2.24 26.76 -17.85
C GLY A 59 2.11 25.46 -18.62
N GLY A 60 1.21 24.54 -18.23
CA GLY A 60 0.89 23.33 -18.99
C GLY A 60 0.01 23.66 -20.20
N GLU A 61 0.32 23.07 -21.34
CA GLU A 61 -0.52 23.15 -22.55
C GLU A 61 -1.39 21.89 -22.67
N PRO A 62 -2.70 22.02 -22.96
CA PRO A 62 -3.59 20.87 -23.11
C PRO A 62 -3.09 19.91 -24.19
N ALA A 63 -2.89 18.64 -23.86
CA ALA A 63 -2.33 17.64 -24.74
C ALA A 63 -3.14 17.39 -26.06
N GLN A 64 -4.39 17.83 -26.13
CA GLN A 64 -5.24 17.75 -27.33
C GLN A 64 -4.66 18.49 -28.55
N GLY A 65 -3.92 19.58 -28.35
CA GLY A 65 -3.23 20.29 -29.43
C GLY A 65 -1.87 19.68 -29.83
N MET A 66 -1.29 18.85 -28.96
CA MET A 66 0.05 18.27 -29.16
C MET A 66 0.02 16.86 -29.75
N ARG A 67 -1.13 16.23 -29.93
CA ARG A 67 -1.22 14.82 -30.30
C ARG A 67 -0.49 14.49 -31.60
N GLU A 68 -0.53 15.39 -32.57
CA GLU A 68 0.16 15.23 -33.86
C GLU A 68 1.68 15.40 -33.69
N ALA A 69 2.15 16.35 -32.89
CA ALA A 69 3.55 16.57 -32.59
C ALA A 69 4.17 15.46 -31.72
N ILE A 70 3.37 14.86 -30.82
CA ILE A 70 3.78 13.71 -30.02
C ILE A 70 3.92 12.46 -30.91
N ILE A 71 2.98 12.25 -31.84
CA ILE A 71 3.02 11.12 -32.80
C ILE A 71 4.21 11.29 -33.76
N ALA A 72 4.55 12.51 -34.13
CA ALA A 72 5.71 12.83 -34.97
C ALA A 72 7.06 12.72 -34.20
N GLY A 73 7.04 12.54 -32.85
CA GLY A 73 8.24 12.45 -32.03
C GLY A 73 8.94 13.82 -31.81
N GLU A 74 8.27 14.92 -32.15
CA GLU A 74 8.83 16.26 -32.07
C GLU A 74 8.77 16.87 -30.66
N VAL A 75 7.81 16.44 -29.84
CA VAL A 75 7.59 16.97 -28.48
C VAL A 75 7.31 15.83 -27.49
N ILE A 76 8.03 15.83 -26.37
CA ILE A 76 7.73 14.97 -25.22
C ILE A 76 6.90 15.80 -24.24
N PRO A 77 5.59 15.48 -24.02
CA PRO A 77 4.74 16.26 -23.15
C PRO A 77 5.26 16.23 -21.71
N SER A 78 5.30 17.40 -21.08
CA SER A 78 5.62 17.51 -19.67
C SER A 78 4.50 16.90 -18.79
N THR A 79 4.79 16.67 -17.51
CA THR A 79 3.77 16.22 -16.55
C THR A 79 2.62 17.23 -16.43
N LEU A 80 2.89 18.52 -16.58
CA LEU A 80 1.88 19.59 -16.54
C LEU A 80 0.95 19.53 -17.75
N ASP A 81 1.48 19.27 -18.94
CA ASP A 81 0.69 19.14 -20.18
C ASP A 81 -0.26 17.95 -20.10
N LYS A 82 0.20 16.83 -19.55
CA LYS A 82 -0.63 15.65 -19.30
C LYS A 82 -1.75 15.92 -18.31
N LEU A 83 -1.45 16.64 -17.21
CA LEU A 83 -2.46 17.02 -16.21
C LEU A 83 -3.43 18.09 -16.74
N ALA A 84 -2.99 18.95 -17.66
CA ALA A 84 -3.85 19.91 -18.33
C ALA A 84 -4.80 19.26 -19.35
N GLY A 85 -4.45 18.06 -19.86
CA GLY A 85 -5.20 17.29 -20.83
C GLY A 85 -5.95 16.10 -20.21
N ASP A 86 -5.67 14.92 -20.72
CA ASP A 86 -6.37 13.67 -20.40
C ASP A 86 -5.88 12.98 -19.11
N GLY A 87 -4.86 13.55 -18.45
CA GLY A 87 -4.25 12.97 -17.26
C GLY A 87 -3.03 12.09 -17.58
N ILE A 88 -2.56 11.40 -16.55
CA ILE A 88 -1.41 10.50 -16.63
C ILE A 88 -1.90 9.06 -16.45
N GLU A 89 -1.87 8.27 -17.52
CA GLU A 89 -2.23 6.87 -17.44
C GLU A 89 -1.33 6.10 -16.46
N ALA A 90 -1.87 5.04 -15.85
CA ALA A 90 -1.11 4.23 -14.91
C ALA A 90 0.15 3.61 -15.55
N SER A 91 0.11 3.31 -16.84
CA SER A 91 1.24 2.84 -17.65
C SER A 91 2.39 3.86 -17.77
N GLN A 92 2.10 5.14 -17.56
CA GLN A 92 3.07 6.25 -17.63
C GLN A 92 3.63 6.64 -16.25
N TRP A 93 3.16 6.01 -15.18
CA TRP A 93 3.71 6.26 -13.85
C TRP A 93 5.14 5.72 -13.76
N GLY A 94 6.00 6.44 -13.06
CA GLY A 94 7.39 6.05 -12.97
C GLY A 94 8.08 6.54 -11.69
N GLY A 95 9.27 6.02 -11.47
CA GLY A 95 10.15 6.43 -10.38
C GLY A 95 9.60 6.12 -9.00
N LEU A 96 10.01 6.93 -8.03
CA LEU A 96 9.65 6.79 -6.62
C LEU A 96 8.14 6.86 -6.39
N PHE A 97 7.41 7.56 -7.25
CA PHE A 97 5.95 7.69 -7.15
C PHE A 97 5.25 6.32 -7.28
N VAL A 98 5.66 5.50 -8.23
CA VAL A 98 5.12 4.14 -8.39
C VAL A 98 5.42 3.29 -7.15
N ASN A 99 6.65 3.34 -6.64
CA ASN A 99 7.00 2.60 -5.43
C ASN A 99 6.13 3.01 -4.24
N LEU A 100 5.89 4.32 -4.05
CA LEU A 100 5.03 4.83 -2.96
C LEU A 100 3.59 4.36 -3.09
N ILE A 101 3.00 4.44 -4.30
CA ILE A 101 1.62 3.99 -4.54
C ILE A 101 1.49 2.48 -4.31
N VAL A 102 2.38 1.69 -4.91
CA VAL A 102 2.33 0.22 -4.80
C VAL A 102 2.54 -0.21 -3.35
N ALA A 103 3.52 0.38 -2.64
CA ALA A 103 3.74 0.07 -1.23
C ALA A 103 2.52 0.44 -0.37
N THR A 104 1.98 1.65 -0.53
CA THR A 104 0.84 2.12 0.27
C THR A 104 -0.41 1.28 -0.01
N ALA A 105 -0.72 1.04 -1.28
CA ALA A 105 -1.86 0.21 -1.67
C ALA A 105 -1.67 -1.24 -1.20
N GLY A 106 -0.47 -1.80 -1.35
CA GLY A 106 -0.13 -3.14 -0.86
C GLY A 106 -0.29 -3.27 0.66
N CYS A 107 0.11 -2.25 1.43
CA CYS A 107 -0.08 -2.23 2.89
C CYS A 107 -1.56 -2.15 3.27
N VAL A 108 -2.33 -1.28 2.63
CA VAL A 108 -3.77 -1.08 2.94
C VAL A 108 -4.58 -2.30 2.54
N LEU A 109 -4.44 -2.76 1.30
CA LEU A 109 -5.11 -3.97 0.81
C LEU A 109 -4.65 -5.19 1.61
N GLY A 110 -3.34 -5.31 1.86
CA GLY A 110 -2.76 -6.40 2.62
C GLY A 110 -3.31 -6.45 4.05
N PHE A 111 -3.48 -5.31 4.72
CA PHE A 111 -4.09 -5.29 6.05
C PHE A 111 -5.54 -5.76 6.01
N GLY A 112 -6.34 -5.26 5.07
CA GLY A 112 -7.75 -5.67 4.90
C GLY A 112 -7.89 -7.16 4.60
N ILE A 113 -7.14 -7.66 3.61
CA ILE A 113 -7.11 -9.08 3.24
C ILE A 113 -6.60 -9.93 4.42
N GLY A 114 -5.56 -9.47 5.11
CA GLY A 114 -4.99 -10.14 6.28
C GLY A 114 -5.98 -10.33 7.41
N VAL A 115 -6.80 -9.33 7.71
CA VAL A 115 -7.88 -9.43 8.72
C VAL A 115 -8.91 -10.49 8.31
N VAL A 116 -9.38 -10.46 7.05
CA VAL A 116 -10.36 -11.42 6.55
C VAL A 116 -9.79 -12.84 6.61
N LEU A 117 -8.57 -13.05 6.14
CA LEU A 117 -7.94 -14.37 6.15
C LEU A 117 -7.64 -14.88 7.56
N ALA A 118 -7.22 -13.99 8.49
CA ALA A 118 -6.97 -14.38 9.88
C ALA A 118 -8.25 -14.92 10.57
N PHE A 119 -9.38 -14.22 10.40
CA PHE A 119 -10.66 -14.69 10.92
C PHE A 119 -11.22 -15.89 10.15
N GLY A 120 -11.02 -15.94 8.83
CA GLY A 120 -11.38 -17.09 8.01
C GLY A 120 -10.66 -18.35 8.49
N ARG A 121 -9.33 -18.27 8.70
CA ARG A 121 -8.52 -19.39 9.21
C ARG A 121 -8.95 -19.89 10.60
N GLN A 122 -9.46 -19.01 11.45
CA GLN A 122 -9.96 -19.33 12.79
C GLN A 122 -11.44 -19.72 12.83
N SER A 123 -12.10 -19.78 11.68
CA SER A 123 -13.50 -20.15 11.61
C SER A 123 -13.67 -21.66 11.84
N ASP A 124 -14.67 -22.03 12.64
CA ASP A 124 -15.08 -23.42 12.85
C ASP A 124 -15.75 -24.02 11.59
N GLN A 125 -16.14 -23.17 10.65
CA GLN A 125 -16.80 -23.62 9.41
C GLN A 125 -15.75 -23.92 8.33
N PRO A 126 -15.66 -25.17 7.82
CA PRO A 126 -14.70 -25.57 6.79
C PRO A 126 -14.78 -24.74 5.52
N PHE A 127 -15.97 -24.22 5.20
CA PHE A 127 -16.20 -23.35 4.03
C PHE A 127 -15.33 -22.07 4.06
N PHE A 128 -15.04 -21.52 5.23
CA PHE A 128 -14.19 -20.34 5.39
C PHE A 128 -12.74 -20.70 5.75
N SER A 129 -12.55 -21.72 6.61
CA SER A 129 -11.21 -22.04 7.09
C SER A 129 -10.35 -22.70 6.04
N VAL A 130 -10.87 -23.66 5.27
CA VAL A 130 -10.08 -24.39 4.26
C VAL A 130 -9.55 -23.46 3.15
N PRO A 131 -10.38 -22.61 2.49
CA PRO A 131 -9.86 -21.69 1.49
C PRO A 131 -8.86 -20.67 2.05
N SER A 132 -9.11 -20.16 3.27
CA SER A 132 -8.19 -19.22 3.91
C SER A 132 -6.82 -19.85 4.21
N ILE A 133 -6.80 -21.07 4.75
CA ILE A 133 -5.58 -21.82 5.00
C ILE A 133 -4.87 -22.09 3.69
N ALA A 134 -5.57 -22.62 2.68
CA ALA A 134 -5.00 -22.97 1.40
C ALA A 134 -4.34 -21.75 0.73
N LEU A 135 -5.02 -20.61 0.72
CA LEU A 135 -4.49 -19.37 0.13
C LEU A 135 -3.24 -18.87 0.89
N ILE A 136 -3.29 -18.85 2.22
CA ILE A 136 -2.16 -18.40 3.04
C ILE A 136 -0.94 -19.30 2.81
N GLU A 137 -1.10 -20.61 2.88
CA GLU A 137 0.00 -21.56 2.73
C GLU A 137 0.55 -21.53 1.30
N LEU A 138 -0.33 -21.46 0.28
CA LEU A 138 0.07 -21.38 -1.13
C LEU A 138 0.90 -20.12 -1.40
N VAL A 139 0.40 -18.94 -1.01
CA VAL A 139 1.07 -17.68 -1.31
C VAL A 139 2.40 -17.55 -0.56
N ARG A 140 2.44 -18.01 0.69
CA ARG A 140 3.67 -17.97 1.52
C ARG A 140 4.69 -19.05 1.17
N SER A 141 4.33 -20.06 0.38
CA SER A 141 5.27 -21.08 -0.08
C SER A 141 6.23 -20.60 -1.15
N GLY A 142 5.89 -19.52 -1.87
CA GLY A 142 6.67 -18.97 -2.97
C GLY A 142 7.17 -17.54 -2.70
N PRO A 143 8.26 -17.14 -3.37
CA PRO A 143 8.74 -15.76 -3.30
C PRO A 143 7.81 -14.82 -4.08
N LEU A 144 7.71 -13.56 -3.62
CA LEU A 144 6.84 -12.54 -4.25
C LEU A 144 7.09 -12.41 -5.76
N ILE A 145 8.35 -12.50 -6.19
CA ILE A 145 8.70 -12.39 -7.60
C ILE A 145 7.95 -13.40 -8.49
N CYS A 146 7.77 -14.64 -8.04
CA CYS A 146 7.01 -15.65 -8.79
C CYS A 146 5.54 -15.25 -8.93
N TRP A 147 4.97 -14.65 -7.89
CA TRP A 147 3.61 -14.16 -7.90
C TRP A 147 3.43 -12.92 -8.79
N LEU A 148 4.45 -12.06 -8.88
CA LEU A 148 4.45 -10.94 -9.84
C LEU A 148 4.49 -11.45 -11.29
N TRP A 149 5.30 -12.45 -11.58
CA TRP A 149 5.31 -13.11 -12.89
C TRP A 149 3.95 -13.76 -13.22
N PHE A 150 3.37 -14.45 -12.25
CA PHE A 150 2.02 -14.99 -12.40
C PHE A 150 1.01 -13.89 -12.75
N ALA A 151 1.06 -12.75 -12.05
CA ALA A 151 0.14 -11.65 -12.27
C ALA A 151 0.29 -10.99 -13.65
N VAL A 152 1.51 -10.94 -14.21
CA VAL A 152 1.74 -10.33 -15.53
C VAL A 152 1.41 -11.30 -16.65
N PHE A 153 1.87 -12.54 -16.56
CA PHE A 153 1.86 -13.47 -17.71
C PHE A 153 0.73 -14.48 -17.68
N LEU A 154 0.30 -14.95 -16.51
CA LEU A 154 -0.70 -16.00 -16.39
C LEU A 154 -2.10 -15.48 -16.01
N MET A 155 -2.14 -14.46 -15.14
CA MET A 155 -3.42 -13.91 -14.68
C MET A 155 -4.27 -13.32 -15.80
N PRO A 156 -3.73 -12.62 -16.81
CA PRO A 156 -4.54 -12.12 -17.94
C PRO A 156 -5.32 -13.24 -18.62
N ASP A 157 -4.67 -14.34 -18.98
CA ASP A 157 -5.28 -15.47 -19.67
C ASP A 157 -6.34 -16.18 -18.81
N LEU A 158 -6.13 -16.20 -17.48
CA LEU A 158 -7.09 -16.80 -16.54
C LEU A 158 -8.31 -15.91 -16.29
N MET A 159 -8.16 -14.60 -16.40
CA MET A 159 -9.23 -13.62 -16.14
C MET A 159 -10.00 -13.24 -17.40
N ASP A 160 -9.47 -13.45 -18.59
CA ASP A 160 -10.18 -13.30 -19.85
C ASP A 160 -11.20 -14.46 -20.00
N PRO A 161 -12.48 -14.23 -20.27
CA PRO A 161 -13.15 -13.01 -20.74
C PRO A 161 -13.80 -12.16 -19.66
N PHE A 162 -13.59 -12.42 -18.37
CA PHE A 162 -14.33 -11.76 -17.28
C PHE A 162 -13.85 -10.32 -17.02
N TYR A 163 -12.55 -10.10 -17.00
CA TYR A 163 -11.98 -8.79 -16.70
C TYR A 163 -10.52 -8.70 -17.16
N ASN A 164 -10.20 -7.74 -18.02
CA ASN A 164 -8.84 -7.43 -18.42
C ASN A 164 -8.35 -6.20 -17.65
N ALA A 165 -7.66 -6.43 -16.53
CA ALA A 165 -7.08 -5.37 -15.71
C ALA A 165 -5.72 -4.93 -16.28
N GLU A 166 -5.38 -3.65 -16.15
CA GLU A 166 -4.04 -3.15 -16.44
C GLU A 166 -2.98 -3.82 -15.53
N ASP A 167 -1.75 -3.93 -16.02
CA ASP A 167 -0.63 -4.56 -15.30
C ASP A 167 -0.46 -4.02 -13.89
N ILE A 168 -0.54 -2.70 -13.71
CA ILE A 168 -0.37 -2.09 -12.40
C ILE A 168 -1.47 -2.49 -11.42
N MET A 169 -2.70 -2.67 -11.89
CA MET A 169 -3.81 -3.11 -11.04
C MET A 169 -3.63 -4.55 -10.57
N ARG A 170 -3.15 -5.43 -11.47
CA ARG A 170 -2.80 -6.80 -11.12
C ARG A 170 -1.66 -6.85 -10.09
N MET A 171 -0.67 -5.95 -10.25
CA MET A 171 0.42 -5.82 -9.27
C MET A 171 -0.07 -5.38 -7.91
N LEU A 172 -0.91 -4.34 -7.86
CA LEU A 172 -1.50 -3.85 -6.60
C LEU A 172 -2.26 -4.96 -5.88
N LEU A 173 -3.06 -5.73 -6.62
CA LEU A 173 -3.78 -6.87 -6.09
C LEU A 173 -2.82 -7.93 -5.53
N MET A 174 -1.76 -8.25 -6.27
CA MET A 174 -0.79 -9.28 -5.87
C MET A 174 0.03 -8.86 -4.65
N PHE A 175 0.47 -7.59 -4.57
CA PHE A 175 1.09 -7.03 -3.36
C PHE A 175 0.13 -7.08 -2.17
N GLY A 176 -1.15 -6.76 -2.38
CA GLY A 176 -2.18 -6.85 -1.35
C GLY A 176 -2.41 -8.29 -0.86
N ILE A 177 -2.53 -9.26 -1.77
CA ILE A 177 -2.71 -10.68 -1.41
C ILE A 177 -1.47 -11.20 -0.68
N PHE A 178 -0.28 -10.95 -1.22
CA PHE A 178 0.98 -11.40 -0.61
C PHE A 178 1.14 -10.81 0.79
N GLY A 179 1.07 -9.50 0.93
CA GLY A 179 1.13 -8.82 2.23
C GLY A 179 0.04 -9.30 3.19
N GLY A 180 -1.18 -9.51 2.67
CA GLY A 180 -2.32 -10.00 3.42
C GLY A 180 -2.10 -11.39 4.03
N CYS A 181 -1.50 -12.32 3.28
CA CYS A 181 -1.17 -13.64 3.78
C CYS A 181 -0.15 -13.60 4.93
N TYR A 182 0.85 -12.72 4.84
CA TYR A 182 1.81 -12.53 5.95
C TYR A 182 1.16 -11.85 7.16
N ILE A 183 0.34 -10.82 6.93
CA ILE A 183 -0.40 -10.12 8.01
C ILE A 183 -1.39 -11.07 8.67
N ALA A 184 -2.05 -11.96 7.92
CA ALA A 184 -2.97 -12.95 8.47
C ALA A 184 -2.30 -13.85 9.50
N GLU A 185 -1.07 -14.32 9.23
CA GLU A 185 -0.31 -15.11 10.18
C GLU A 185 0.13 -14.32 11.41
N VAL A 186 0.57 -13.08 11.22
CA VAL A 186 0.89 -12.19 12.33
C VAL A 186 -0.34 -11.94 13.21
N LEU A 187 -1.48 -11.62 12.60
CA LEU A 187 -2.74 -11.41 13.32
C LEU A 187 -3.25 -12.69 13.99
N ARG A 188 -3.06 -13.87 13.37
CA ARG A 188 -3.41 -15.14 13.99
C ARG A 188 -2.71 -15.33 15.33
N GLY A 189 -1.40 -15.04 15.38
CA GLY A 189 -0.64 -15.06 16.63
C GLY A 189 -1.20 -14.07 17.67
N GLY A 190 -1.53 -12.85 17.24
CA GLY A 190 -2.14 -11.85 18.11
C GLY A 190 -3.53 -12.24 18.63
N LEU A 191 -4.38 -12.80 17.75
CA LEU A 191 -5.73 -13.26 18.13
C LEU A 191 -5.69 -14.42 19.14
N GLN A 192 -4.69 -15.31 19.04
CA GLN A 192 -4.47 -16.38 20.01
C GLN A 192 -3.97 -15.87 21.37
N ALA A 193 -3.32 -14.72 21.41
CA ALA A 193 -2.85 -14.10 22.64
C ALA A 193 -3.93 -13.29 23.40
N VAL A 194 -5.10 -13.09 22.81
CA VAL A 194 -6.22 -12.38 23.47
C VAL A 194 -6.80 -13.29 24.58
N ASP A 195 -6.87 -12.75 25.79
CA ASP A 195 -7.43 -13.44 26.95
C ASP A 195 -8.87 -13.86 26.72
N SER A 196 -9.20 -15.13 27.05
CA SER A 196 -10.57 -15.68 26.92
C SER A 196 -11.58 -14.92 27.78
N GLY A 197 -11.15 -14.44 28.96
CA GLY A 197 -12.01 -13.64 29.83
C GLY A 197 -12.50 -12.35 29.20
N GLN A 198 -11.71 -11.73 28.31
CA GLN A 198 -12.16 -10.56 27.57
C GLN A 198 -13.28 -10.90 26.56
N LYS A 199 -13.18 -12.07 25.92
CA LYS A 199 -14.22 -12.55 24.99
C LYS A 199 -15.53 -12.88 25.75
N GLU A 200 -15.40 -13.60 26.85
CA GLU A 200 -16.53 -13.98 27.70
C GLU A 200 -17.23 -12.75 28.29
N ALA A 201 -16.45 -11.78 28.79
CA ALA A 201 -17.00 -10.52 29.30
C ALA A 201 -17.74 -9.72 28.22
N ALA A 202 -17.19 -9.66 27.00
CA ALA A 202 -17.85 -8.99 25.88
C ALA A 202 -19.20 -9.64 25.53
N LEU A 203 -19.25 -10.98 25.48
CA LEU A 203 -20.49 -11.73 25.25
C LEU A 203 -21.51 -11.54 26.40
N ALA A 204 -21.04 -11.53 27.65
CA ALA A 204 -21.86 -11.28 28.81
C ALA A 204 -22.48 -9.87 28.84
N LEU A 205 -21.80 -8.89 28.22
CA LEU A 205 -22.31 -7.52 28.02
C LEU A 205 -23.26 -7.41 26.81
N GLY A 206 -23.60 -8.53 26.15
CA GLY A 206 -24.56 -8.57 25.05
C GLY A 206 -24.00 -8.27 23.67
N LEU A 207 -22.67 -8.22 23.49
CA LEU A 207 -22.08 -8.10 22.15
C LEU A 207 -22.33 -9.40 21.36
N SER A 208 -22.67 -9.25 20.09
CA SER A 208 -22.73 -10.41 19.18
C SER A 208 -21.33 -10.98 18.94
N PRO A 209 -21.21 -12.26 18.53
CA PRO A 209 -19.90 -12.86 18.21
C PRO A 209 -19.07 -12.05 17.19
N PHE A 210 -19.74 -11.45 16.20
CA PHE A 210 -19.09 -10.58 15.23
C PHE A 210 -18.59 -9.27 15.85
N GLN A 211 -19.42 -8.64 16.71
CA GLN A 211 -19.01 -7.42 17.44
C GLN A 211 -17.85 -7.71 18.39
N THR A 212 -17.87 -8.85 19.10
CA THR A 212 -16.76 -9.28 19.97
C THR A 212 -15.46 -9.41 19.16
N LYS A 213 -15.50 -10.07 18.01
CA LYS A 213 -14.34 -10.19 17.12
C LYS A 213 -13.81 -8.83 16.65
N MET A 214 -14.70 -7.94 16.20
CA MET A 214 -14.28 -6.67 15.60
C MET A 214 -13.94 -5.58 16.63
N GLN A 215 -14.61 -5.56 17.78
CA GLN A 215 -14.45 -4.48 18.77
C GLN A 215 -13.52 -4.84 19.93
N VAL A 216 -13.33 -6.14 20.21
CA VAL A 216 -12.51 -6.61 21.33
C VAL A 216 -11.27 -7.38 20.83
N GLU A 217 -11.49 -8.48 20.08
CA GLU A 217 -10.37 -9.35 19.71
C GLU A 217 -9.41 -8.68 18.71
N LEU A 218 -9.93 -8.13 17.61
CA LEU A 218 -9.10 -7.52 16.56
C LEU A 218 -8.27 -6.33 17.06
N PRO A 219 -8.81 -5.35 17.80
CA PRO A 219 -8.01 -4.23 18.30
C PRO A 219 -6.89 -4.67 19.25
N ASN A 220 -7.16 -5.66 20.10
CA ASN A 220 -6.16 -6.21 21.02
C ASN A 220 -5.08 -6.99 20.27
N ALA A 221 -5.47 -7.83 19.30
CA ALA A 221 -4.54 -8.56 18.45
C ALA A 221 -3.65 -7.60 17.64
N VAL A 222 -4.23 -6.57 17.01
CA VAL A 222 -3.47 -5.55 16.27
C VAL A 222 -2.50 -4.83 17.19
N ARG A 223 -2.94 -4.46 18.41
CA ARG A 223 -2.08 -3.76 19.37
C ARG A 223 -0.85 -4.59 19.72
N THR A 224 -1.01 -5.88 20.01
CA THR A 224 0.10 -6.76 20.40
C THR A 224 1.02 -7.11 19.24
N THR A 225 0.50 -7.17 18.01
CA THR A 225 1.26 -7.55 16.80
C THR A 225 1.69 -6.38 15.93
N LEU A 226 1.40 -5.15 16.34
CA LEU A 226 1.69 -3.96 15.55
C LEU A 226 3.15 -3.85 15.08
N PRO A 227 4.18 -4.17 15.90
CA PRO A 227 5.57 -4.17 15.46
C PRO A 227 5.83 -5.14 14.30
N SER A 228 5.25 -6.33 14.39
CA SER A 228 5.37 -7.34 13.34
C SER A 228 4.64 -6.93 12.05
N ILE A 229 3.47 -6.29 12.18
CA ILE A 229 2.73 -5.73 11.03
C ILE A 229 3.58 -4.65 10.34
N VAL A 230 4.19 -3.73 11.09
CA VAL A 230 5.09 -2.71 10.52
C VAL A 230 6.29 -3.34 9.85
N SER A 231 6.84 -4.44 10.38
CA SER A 231 7.93 -5.18 9.74
C SER A 231 7.52 -5.76 8.38
N VAL A 232 6.28 -6.27 8.25
CA VAL A 232 5.73 -6.69 6.95
C VAL A 232 5.62 -5.50 5.99
N PHE A 233 5.15 -4.34 6.46
CA PHE A 233 5.06 -3.13 5.63
C PHE A 233 6.42 -2.63 5.14
N ILE A 234 7.45 -2.69 5.99
CA ILE A 234 8.84 -2.37 5.59
C ILE A 234 9.35 -3.38 4.55
N GLY A 235 8.97 -4.66 4.68
CA GLY A 235 9.23 -5.67 3.67
C GLY A 235 8.61 -5.31 2.32
N LEU A 236 7.29 -5.09 2.29
CA LEU A 236 6.56 -4.70 1.09
C LEU A 236 7.13 -3.43 0.44
N TRP A 237 7.54 -2.42 1.24
CA TRP A 237 8.23 -1.24 0.73
C TRP A 237 9.48 -1.59 -0.07
N LYS A 238 10.34 -2.46 0.46
CA LYS A 238 11.56 -2.89 -0.22
C LYS A 238 11.25 -3.74 -1.45
N ASP A 239 10.23 -4.57 -1.37
CA ASP A 239 9.82 -5.48 -2.44
C ASP A 239 9.25 -4.75 -3.66
N THR A 240 8.88 -3.45 -3.54
CA THR A 240 8.50 -2.66 -4.71
C THR A 240 9.63 -2.51 -5.72
N THR A 241 10.90 -2.71 -5.32
CA THR A 241 12.02 -2.74 -6.27
C THR A 241 11.93 -3.91 -7.26
N LEU A 242 11.15 -4.96 -6.97
CA LEU A 242 10.95 -6.09 -7.89
C LEU A 242 10.12 -5.72 -9.13
N LEU A 243 9.45 -4.57 -9.12
CA LEU A 243 8.65 -4.07 -10.26
C LEU A 243 9.49 -3.88 -11.53
N PHE A 244 10.81 -3.64 -11.40
CA PHE A 244 11.69 -3.53 -12.56
C PHE A 244 11.72 -4.78 -13.44
N ILE A 245 11.51 -5.97 -12.86
CA ILE A 245 11.57 -7.26 -13.55
C ILE A 245 10.42 -7.42 -14.54
N ILE A 246 9.27 -6.84 -14.20
CA ILE A 246 8.06 -6.83 -15.03
C ILE A 246 7.96 -5.58 -15.91
N ASN A 247 9.08 -4.88 -16.09
CA ASN A 247 9.23 -3.73 -16.95
C ASN A 247 8.46 -2.46 -16.52
N ILE A 248 7.99 -2.37 -15.28
CA ILE A 248 7.46 -1.12 -14.73
C ILE A 248 8.63 -0.19 -14.41
N LEU A 249 8.50 1.08 -14.79
CA LEU A 249 9.52 2.12 -14.57
C LEU A 249 9.49 2.59 -13.10
N ASP A 250 9.83 1.71 -12.18
CA ASP A 250 10.02 2.05 -10.78
C ASP A 250 11.33 2.83 -10.54
N PHE A 251 11.56 3.28 -9.32
CA PHE A 251 12.74 4.08 -9.00
C PHE A 251 14.06 3.32 -9.19
N PHE A 252 14.06 2.02 -8.91
CA PHE A 252 15.24 1.18 -9.11
C PHE A 252 15.54 0.98 -10.60
N LYS A 253 14.49 0.73 -11.43
CA LYS A 253 14.65 0.58 -12.87
C LYS A 253 15.16 1.86 -13.50
N LEU A 254 14.63 3.03 -13.14
CA LEU A 254 15.10 4.31 -13.63
C LEU A 254 16.59 4.52 -13.30
N ALA A 255 16.99 4.22 -12.06
CA ALA A 255 18.41 4.34 -11.65
C ALA A 255 19.32 3.38 -12.42
N LYS A 256 18.86 2.15 -12.69
CA LYS A 256 19.58 1.14 -13.45
C LYS A 256 19.75 1.52 -14.93
N ASP A 257 18.69 2.08 -15.53
CA ASP A 257 18.66 2.39 -16.96
C ASP A 257 19.30 3.77 -17.26
N LEU A 258 19.44 4.66 -16.26
CA LEU A 258 19.97 6.02 -16.40
C LEU A 258 21.34 6.10 -17.11
N PRO A 259 22.34 5.25 -16.79
CA PRO A 259 23.64 5.30 -17.47
C PRO A 259 23.61 4.93 -18.96
N ALA A 260 22.55 4.23 -19.40
CA ALA A 260 22.37 3.86 -20.79
C ALA A 260 21.50 4.85 -21.58
N THR A 261 20.70 5.66 -20.88
CA THR A 261 19.72 6.57 -21.49
C THR A 261 20.14 8.03 -21.48
N ASP A 262 21.03 8.44 -20.58
CA ASP A 262 21.50 9.82 -20.45
C ASP A 262 23.04 9.90 -20.53
N LEU A 263 23.53 10.61 -21.55
CA LEU A 263 24.98 10.77 -21.80
C LEU A 263 25.74 11.37 -20.62
N ARG A 264 25.09 12.17 -19.78
CA ARG A 264 25.71 12.77 -18.58
C ARG A 264 26.10 11.72 -17.53
N PHE A 265 25.46 10.58 -17.55
CA PHE A 265 25.69 9.47 -16.62
C PHE A 265 26.37 8.27 -17.27
N LEU A 266 26.81 8.42 -18.53
CA LEU A 266 27.45 7.33 -19.26
C LEU A 266 28.68 6.81 -18.49
N GLY A 267 28.68 5.53 -18.17
CA GLY A 267 29.73 4.87 -17.39
C GLY A 267 29.57 4.91 -15.88
N ASN A 268 28.63 5.67 -15.33
CA ASN A 268 28.35 5.78 -13.89
C ASN A 268 27.24 4.81 -13.49
N PHE A 269 27.54 3.52 -13.44
CA PHE A 269 26.54 2.49 -13.17
C PHE A 269 26.17 2.33 -11.69
N LEU A 270 27.06 2.67 -10.77
CA LEU A 270 26.87 2.42 -9.34
C LEU A 270 26.25 3.61 -8.59
N GLU A 271 26.57 4.83 -9.01
CA GLU A 271 26.14 6.05 -8.32
C GLU A 271 24.63 6.20 -8.24
N PRO A 272 23.84 5.99 -9.33
CA PRO A 272 22.38 6.02 -9.24
C PRO A 272 21.81 4.95 -8.33
N LEU A 273 22.43 3.76 -8.29
CA LEU A 273 22.01 2.66 -7.41
C LEU A 273 22.27 2.96 -5.94
N TYR A 274 23.39 3.62 -5.60
CA TYR A 274 23.65 4.08 -4.24
C TYR A 274 22.61 5.12 -3.77
N VAL A 275 22.24 6.06 -4.65
CA VAL A 275 21.17 7.03 -4.34
C VAL A 275 19.85 6.33 -4.09
N THR A 276 19.51 5.35 -4.94
CA THR A 276 18.29 4.54 -4.76
C THR A 276 18.31 3.78 -3.44
N ALA A 277 19.42 3.10 -3.14
CA ALA A 277 19.58 2.38 -1.88
C ALA A 277 19.44 3.31 -0.67
N LEU A 278 20.03 4.51 -0.72
CA LEU A 278 19.91 5.52 0.34
C LEU A 278 18.46 5.95 0.54
N VAL A 279 17.72 6.24 -0.53
CA VAL A 279 16.31 6.64 -0.43
C VAL A 279 15.48 5.52 0.19
N PHE A 280 15.61 4.28 -0.28
CA PHE A 280 14.89 3.13 0.31
C PHE A 280 15.25 2.93 1.78
N TRP A 281 16.54 3.09 2.13
CA TRP A 281 17.01 2.98 3.50
C TRP A 281 16.40 4.06 4.40
N VAL A 282 16.37 5.33 3.97
CA VAL A 282 15.79 6.44 4.74
C VAL A 282 14.33 6.16 5.07
N PHE A 283 13.52 5.73 4.10
CA PHE A 283 12.12 5.38 4.34
C PHE A 283 11.98 4.20 5.31
N ALA A 284 12.72 3.12 5.08
CA ALA A 284 12.69 1.94 5.95
C ALA A 284 13.14 2.27 7.39
N PHE A 285 14.19 3.09 7.54
CA PHE A 285 14.69 3.56 8.83
C PHE A 285 13.65 4.40 9.56
N TYR A 286 12.99 5.33 8.85
CA TYR A 286 11.95 6.17 9.45
C TYR A 286 10.74 5.34 9.92
N LEU A 287 10.27 4.40 9.11
CA LEU A 287 9.19 3.48 9.50
C LEU A 287 9.58 2.62 10.71
N SER A 288 10.81 2.11 10.75
CA SER A 288 11.32 1.36 11.89
C SER A 288 11.37 2.20 13.18
N ARG A 289 11.77 3.48 13.07
CA ARG A 289 11.76 4.41 14.21
C ARG A 289 10.35 4.71 14.72
N ILE A 290 9.38 4.84 13.80
CA ILE A 290 7.95 4.97 14.18
C ILE A 290 7.49 3.72 14.92
N SER A 291 7.80 2.51 14.41
CA SER A 291 7.46 1.25 15.07
C SER A 291 7.96 1.20 16.51
N MET A 292 9.24 1.50 16.73
CA MET A 292 9.83 1.51 18.07
C MET A 292 9.18 2.53 19.02
N LYS A 293 8.77 3.71 18.50
CA LYS A 293 8.03 4.69 19.31
C LYS A 293 6.65 4.18 19.72
N ILE A 294 5.97 3.50 18.80
CA ILE A 294 4.66 2.90 19.06
C ILE A 294 4.79 1.77 20.08
N GLU A 295 5.77 0.89 19.92
CA GLU A 295 6.07 -0.19 20.89
C GLU A 295 6.24 0.32 22.30
N LYS A 296 7.07 1.38 22.48
CA LYS A 296 7.27 2.04 23.77
C LYS A 296 5.97 2.64 24.31
N GLY A 297 5.20 3.32 23.44
CA GLY A 297 3.92 3.93 23.82
C GLY A 297 2.84 2.91 24.23
N LEU A 298 2.93 1.68 23.71
CA LEU A 298 2.03 0.58 24.05
C LEU A 298 2.50 -0.24 25.25
N GLY A 299 3.69 0.04 25.82
CA GLY A 299 4.28 -0.72 26.93
C GLY A 299 4.71 -2.13 26.53
N LEU A 300 4.96 -2.38 25.23
CA LEU A 300 5.39 -3.69 24.73
C LEU A 300 6.90 -3.92 24.90
N VAL A 301 7.67 -2.85 25.10
CA VAL A 301 9.10 -2.95 25.43
C VAL A 301 9.22 -3.10 26.94
N ARG A 302 9.70 -4.23 27.42
CA ARG A 302 10.16 -4.37 28.81
C ARG A 302 11.36 -3.44 29.02
N GLU A 303 11.19 -2.39 29.81
CA GLU A 303 12.31 -1.70 30.40
C GLU A 303 12.94 -2.66 31.43
N GLY A 304 14.08 -3.25 31.08
CA GLY A 304 14.75 -4.10 32.04
C GLY A 304 15.53 -5.27 31.43
N GLY A 305 16.65 -4.95 30.83
CA GLY A 305 17.67 -5.92 30.40
C GLY A 305 19.07 -5.32 30.44
N GLY A 306 19.32 -4.43 31.42
CA GLY A 306 20.60 -3.72 31.50
C GLY A 306 21.02 -3.39 32.93
N GLU A 307 20.78 -4.32 33.90
CA GLU A 307 21.45 -4.24 35.21
C GLU A 307 21.44 -5.64 35.82
N ALA A 308 22.40 -6.45 35.38
CA ALA A 308 22.92 -7.59 36.12
C ALA A 308 24.10 -8.19 35.37
N ALA A 309 25.30 -7.63 35.50
CA ALA A 309 26.58 -8.34 35.64
C ALA A 309 27.72 -7.31 35.84
#